data_aad48ada66efd62b3ba6f03dddac9b2a
#
_entry.id   aad48ada66efd62b3ba6f03dddac9b2a
#
_cell.length_a   1.000
_cell.length_b   1.000
_cell.length_c   1.000
_cell.angle_alpha   90.00
_cell.angle_beta   90.00
_cell.angle_gamma   90.00
#
_symmetry.space_group_name_H-M   'P 1'
#
loop_
_entity.id
_entity.type
_entity.pdbx_description
1 polymer ?
#
loop_
_entity_poly.entity_id
_entity_poly.type
_entity_poly.pdbx_seq_one_letter_code
_entity_poly.pdbx_strand_id
1 'polypeptide(L)'
;MKSGLAVGHTATITTEVTPGMYAQFEGNVVHPVYSTVSMVYHMEWASRKVILPYLEDHEEGMGAKVNVEHMAPAKTGSLLEIRANVIEYEGNVIVTTVTVRERENGRLIGKGEVKQVVLPKEKINERIKES
;
A
#
# COMPACT_ATOMS: atom_id res chain seq x y z
N MET A 1 -8.73 -0.17 18.35
CA MET A 1 -9.40 -0.33 17.03
C MET A 1 -10.84 -0.78 17.23
N LYS A 2 -11.69 -0.35 16.32
CA LYS A 2 -13.08 -0.82 16.29
C LYS A 2 -13.11 -2.31 15.99
N SER A 3 -14.17 -2.98 16.44
CA SER A 3 -14.36 -4.40 16.16
C SER A 3 -14.75 -4.64 14.70
N GLY A 4 -14.51 -5.85 14.20
CA GLY A 4 -14.96 -6.30 12.89
C GLY A 4 -13.88 -6.57 11.87
N LEU A 5 -12.68 -6.01 12.02
CA LEU A 5 -11.57 -6.34 11.11
C LEU A 5 -11.17 -7.80 11.31
N ALA A 6 -10.95 -8.50 10.23
CA ALA A 6 -10.58 -9.91 10.26
C ALA A 6 -9.72 -10.29 9.07
N VAL A 7 -8.97 -11.39 9.22
CA VAL A 7 -8.26 -12.01 8.10
C VAL A 7 -9.25 -12.28 6.96
N GLY A 8 -8.84 -11.97 5.74
CA GLY A 8 -9.68 -12.10 4.55
C GLY A 8 -10.34 -10.79 4.11
N HIS A 9 -10.35 -9.76 4.95
CA HIS A 9 -10.84 -8.44 4.54
C HIS A 9 -9.93 -7.86 3.46
N THR A 10 -10.55 -7.20 2.49
CA THR A 10 -9.84 -6.66 1.32
C THR A 10 -10.20 -5.20 1.09
N ALA A 11 -9.31 -4.50 0.42
CA ALA A 11 -9.59 -3.19 -0.16
C ALA A 11 -8.87 -3.10 -1.49
N THR A 12 -9.46 -2.39 -2.42
CA THR A 12 -8.92 -2.24 -3.77
C THR A 12 -8.89 -0.77 -4.13
N ILE A 13 -7.79 -0.32 -4.73
CA ILE A 13 -7.70 0.98 -5.37
C ILE A 13 -7.43 0.77 -6.86
N THR A 14 -7.88 1.72 -7.67
CA THR A 14 -7.62 1.74 -9.11
C THR A 14 -6.89 3.03 -9.45
N THR A 15 -5.86 2.93 -10.26
CA THR A 15 -5.11 4.10 -10.72
C THR A 15 -4.71 3.93 -12.17
N GLU A 16 -4.58 5.04 -12.88
CA GLU A 16 -4.04 5.06 -14.23
C GLU A 16 -2.57 5.48 -14.15
N VAL A 17 -1.70 4.78 -14.87
CA VAL A 17 -0.27 5.14 -14.91
C VAL A 17 -0.09 6.47 -15.62
N THR A 18 0.53 7.42 -14.95
CA THR A 18 0.82 8.75 -15.46
C THR A 18 2.34 9.00 -15.49
N PRO A 19 2.82 10.04 -16.21
CA PRO A 19 4.25 10.37 -16.23
C PRO A 19 4.85 10.65 -14.84
N GLY A 20 4.05 11.14 -13.88
CA GLY A 20 4.50 11.35 -12.51
C GLY A 20 4.88 10.06 -11.79
N MET A 21 4.46 8.91 -12.31
CA MET A 21 4.73 7.58 -11.74
C MET A 21 5.91 6.87 -12.39
N TYR A 22 6.62 7.54 -13.32
CA TYR A 22 7.77 6.95 -14.01
C TYR A 22 8.93 6.71 -13.06
N ALA A 23 9.76 5.74 -13.40
CA ALA A 23 11.06 5.54 -12.75
C ALA A 23 11.95 6.74 -13.09
N GLN A 24 12.15 7.63 -12.13
CA GLN A 24 12.91 8.87 -12.31
C GLN A 24 13.65 9.26 -11.04
N PHE A 25 14.80 9.85 -11.21
CA PHE A 25 15.65 10.33 -10.12
C PHE A 25 16.21 11.69 -10.47
N GLU A 26 16.16 12.60 -9.51
CA GLU A 26 16.67 13.98 -9.67
C GLU A 26 16.11 14.68 -10.93
N GLY A 27 14.82 14.43 -11.22
CA GLY A 27 14.14 15.02 -12.37
C GLY A 27 14.41 14.34 -13.71
N ASN A 28 15.21 13.27 -13.74
CA ASN A 28 15.56 12.56 -14.96
C ASN A 28 14.82 11.22 -15.04
N VAL A 29 14.07 11.01 -16.10
CA VAL A 29 13.38 9.75 -16.34
C VAL A 29 14.38 8.69 -16.75
N VAL A 30 14.43 7.59 -15.99
CA VAL A 30 15.25 6.42 -16.31
C VAL A 30 14.48 5.46 -17.21
N HIS A 31 13.21 5.19 -16.85
CA HIS A 31 12.32 4.35 -17.63
C HIS A 31 10.93 4.98 -17.68
N PRO A 32 10.32 5.17 -18.86
CA PRO A 32 8.99 5.79 -18.97
C PRO A 32 7.86 4.78 -18.69
N VAL A 33 7.95 4.11 -17.55
CA VAL A 33 6.99 3.11 -17.09
C VAL A 33 6.76 3.25 -15.59
N TYR A 34 5.69 2.66 -15.12
CA TYR A 34 5.32 2.62 -13.70
C TYR A 34 6.49 2.19 -12.82
N SER A 35 6.88 3.01 -11.87
CA SER A 35 8.04 2.77 -11.01
C SER A 35 7.73 1.86 -9.83
N THR A 36 8.75 1.21 -9.31
CA THR A 36 8.65 0.43 -8.06
C THR A 36 8.28 1.34 -6.88
N VAL A 37 8.79 2.57 -6.86
CA VAL A 37 8.46 3.57 -5.83
C VAL A 37 6.95 3.86 -5.82
N SER A 38 6.37 4.11 -7.00
CA SER A 38 4.93 4.33 -7.12
C SER A 38 4.12 3.09 -6.72
N MET A 39 4.61 1.91 -7.06
CA MET A 39 3.99 0.64 -6.67
C MET A 39 3.94 0.51 -5.15
N VAL A 40 5.05 0.79 -4.45
CA VAL A 40 5.10 0.76 -2.98
C VAL A 40 4.09 1.73 -2.39
N TYR A 41 4.02 2.95 -2.90
CA TYR A 41 3.05 3.95 -2.48
C TYR A 41 1.61 3.42 -2.58
N HIS A 42 1.26 2.86 -3.73
CA HIS A 42 -0.09 2.31 -3.95
C HIS A 42 -0.38 1.08 -3.09
N MET A 43 0.62 0.24 -2.85
CA MET A 43 0.47 -0.92 -1.98
C MET A 43 0.22 -0.50 -0.53
N GLU A 44 0.92 0.50 -0.04
CA GLU A 44 0.69 1.07 1.29
C GLU A 44 -0.69 1.72 1.36
N TRP A 45 -1.09 2.44 0.33
CA TRP A 45 -2.40 3.09 0.28
C TRP A 45 -3.54 2.07 0.30
N ALA A 46 -3.49 1.02 -0.51
CA ALA A 46 -4.52 -0.03 -0.50
C ALA A 46 -4.60 -0.71 0.86
N SER A 47 -3.44 -1.00 1.47
CA SER A 47 -3.36 -1.60 2.80
C SER A 47 -3.94 -0.69 3.88
N ARG A 48 -3.70 0.62 3.78
CA ARG A 48 -4.30 1.61 4.66
C ARG A 48 -5.82 1.62 4.54
N LYS A 49 -6.35 1.50 3.33
CA LYS A 49 -7.81 1.49 3.12
C LYS A 49 -8.50 0.34 3.84
N VAL A 50 -7.81 -0.79 4.00
CA VAL A 50 -8.36 -1.92 4.75
C VAL A 50 -8.61 -1.56 6.22
N ILE A 51 -7.70 -0.83 6.84
CA ILE A 51 -7.79 -0.54 8.27
C ILE A 51 -8.57 0.73 8.60
N LEU A 52 -8.70 1.66 7.66
CA LEU A 52 -9.35 2.97 7.90
C LEU A 52 -10.71 2.88 8.59
N PRO A 53 -11.64 1.98 8.17
CA PRO A 53 -12.96 1.89 8.81
C PRO A 53 -12.91 1.44 10.27
N TYR A 54 -11.79 0.86 10.71
CA TYR A 54 -11.63 0.25 12.03
C TYR A 54 -10.76 1.06 12.98
N LEU A 55 -10.23 2.19 12.52
CA LEU A 55 -9.46 3.09 13.39
C LEU A 55 -10.41 3.91 14.25
N GLU A 56 -10.09 3.99 15.57
CA GLU A 56 -10.74 4.97 16.45
C GLU A 56 -10.18 6.35 16.14
N ASP A 57 -10.90 7.41 16.55
CA ASP A 57 -10.50 8.80 16.27
C ASP A 57 -9.11 9.15 16.82
N HIS A 58 -8.71 8.51 17.92
CA HIS A 58 -7.41 8.74 18.55
C HIS A 58 -6.29 7.85 18.03
N GLU A 59 -6.58 7.00 17.07
CA GLU A 59 -5.63 6.04 16.52
C GLU A 59 -5.15 6.41 15.13
N GLU A 60 -3.97 5.91 14.77
CA GLU A 60 -3.44 6.00 13.43
C GLU A 60 -2.61 4.77 13.10
N GLY A 61 -2.62 4.39 11.82
CA GLY A 61 -1.77 3.32 11.32
C GLY A 61 -0.42 3.85 10.87
N MET A 62 0.61 3.05 11.10
CA MET A 62 1.97 3.34 10.64
C MET A 62 2.49 2.17 9.82
N GLY A 63 3.10 2.45 8.68
CA GLY A 63 3.83 1.45 7.92
C GLY A 63 5.08 1.03 8.69
N ALA A 64 5.27 -0.27 8.87
CA ALA A 64 6.40 -0.83 9.61
C ALA A 64 7.32 -1.65 8.73
N LYS A 65 6.80 -2.27 7.67
CA LYS A 65 7.59 -3.11 6.77
C LYS A 65 6.86 -3.25 5.44
N VAL A 66 7.62 -3.20 4.36
CA VAL A 66 7.11 -3.48 3.01
C VAL A 66 8.11 -4.39 2.32
N ASN A 67 7.62 -5.45 1.68
CA ASN A 67 8.40 -6.12 0.68
C ASN A 67 7.63 -6.08 -0.64
N VAL A 68 8.34 -6.06 -1.75
CA VAL A 68 7.76 -5.87 -3.06
C VAL A 68 8.57 -6.60 -4.12
N GLU A 69 7.86 -7.24 -5.05
CA GLU A 69 8.43 -7.75 -6.29
C GLU A 69 7.73 -7.04 -7.44
N HIS A 70 8.47 -6.32 -8.23
CA HIS A 70 7.98 -5.67 -9.44
C HIS A 70 8.29 -6.59 -10.62
N MET A 71 7.28 -7.27 -11.13
CA MET A 71 7.43 -8.40 -12.03
C MET A 71 7.31 -8.05 -13.51
N ALA A 72 6.59 -6.97 -13.84
CA ALA A 72 6.37 -6.55 -15.21
C ALA A 72 6.21 -5.04 -15.30
N PRO A 73 6.61 -4.42 -16.44
CA PRO A 73 6.39 -2.99 -16.63
C PRO A 73 4.93 -2.70 -16.95
N ALA A 74 4.49 -1.47 -16.61
CA ALA A 74 3.21 -0.94 -17.03
C ALA A 74 3.43 0.44 -17.63
N LYS A 75 2.93 0.64 -18.84
CA LYS A 75 3.09 1.90 -19.59
C LYS A 75 2.05 2.92 -19.20
N THR A 76 2.29 4.18 -19.56
CA THR A 76 1.34 5.27 -19.41
C THR A 76 -0.02 4.88 -19.98
N GLY A 77 -1.07 5.22 -19.25
CA GLY A 77 -2.45 4.93 -19.64
C GLY A 77 -2.96 3.57 -19.18
N SER A 78 -2.08 2.68 -18.72
CA SER A 78 -2.51 1.40 -18.15
C SER A 78 -3.33 1.64 -16.88
N LEU A 79 -4.49 0.99 -16.78
CA LEU A 79 -5.30 1.01 -15.58
C LEU A 79 -4.85 -0.14 -14.68
N LEU A 80 -4.43 0.20 -13.48
CA LEU A 80 -3.95 -0.77 -12.49
C LEU A 80 -4.96 -0.95 -11.37
N GLU A 81 -5.12 -2.18 -10.94
CA GLU A 81 -5.92 -2.54 -9.79
C GLU A 81 -4.98 -3.06 -8.71
N ILE A 82 -4.98 -2.39 -7.58
CA ILE A 82 -4.14 -2.72 -6.43
C ILE A 82 -5.06 -3.23 -5.33
N ARG A 83 -4.92 -4.51 -4.99
CA ARG A 83 -5.78 -5.19 -4.03
C ARG A 83 -5.00 -5.66 -2.82
N ALA A 84 -5.38 -5.16 -1.66
CA ALA A 84 -4.84 -5.60 -0.37
C ALA A 84 -5.78 -6.60 0.28
N ASN A 85 -5.21 -7.64 0.89
CA ASN A 85 -5.94 -8.69 1.58
C ASN A 85 -5.27 -8.96 2.93
N VAL A 86 -6.02 -8.86 4.01
CA VAL A 86 -5.50 -9.12 5.36
C VAL A 86 -5.19 -10.60 5.52
N ILE A 87 -3.94 -10.93 5.81
CA ILE A 87 -3.49 -12.29 6.06
C ILE A 87 -3.15 -12.54 7.53
N GLU A 88 -2.91 -11.48 8.30
CA GLU A 88 -2.59 -11.58 9.71
C GLU A 88 -3.12 -10.35 10.44
N TYR A 89 -3.76 -10.57 11.57
CA TYR A 89 -4.21 -9.50 12.45
C TYR A 89 -4.08 -10.00 13.89
N GLU A 90 -3.12 -9.47 14.60
CA GLU A 90 -2.85 -9.84 15.98
C GLU A 90 -2.47 -8.61 16.78
N GLY A 91 -3.22 -8.35 17.86
CA GLY A 91 -3.02 -7.15 18.66
C GLY A 91 -3.25 -5.89 17.83
N ASN A 92 -2.22 -5.07 17.68
CA ASN A 92 -2.25 -3.85 16.88
C ASN A 92 -1.45 -3.98 15.57
N VAL A 93 -1.10 -5.20 15.19
CA VAL A 93 -0.31 -5.49 13.98
C VAL A 93 -1.22 -6.08 12.91
N ILE A 94 -1.19 -5.50 11.73
CA ILE A 94 -1.95 -5.96 10.57
C ILE A 94 -0.98 -6.19 9.41
N VAL A 95 -1.01 -7.39 8.83
CA VAL A 95 -0.25 -7.73 7.65
C VAL A 95 -1.19 -7.99 6.49
N THR A 96 -0.93 -7.34 5.37
CA THR A 96 -1.67 -7.55 4.13
C THR A 96 -0.75 -8.10 3.06
N THR A 97 -1.28 -9.01 2.22
CA THR A 97 -0.69 -9.26 0.91
C THR A 97 -1.30 -8.28 -0.07
N VAL A 98 -0.52 -7.84 -1.04
CA VAL A 98 -1.01 -6.89 -2.05
C VAL A 98 -0.60 -7.38 -3.43
N THR A 99 -1.54 -7.32 -4.36
CA THR A 99 -1.29 -7.60 -5.78
C THR A 99 -1.57 -6.34 -6.60
N VAL A 100 -0.76 -6.15 -7.64
CA VAL A 100 -0.95 -5.08 -8.63
C VAL A 100 -1.14 -5.75 -9.98
N ARG A 101 -2.31 -5.55 -10.60
CA ARG A 101 -2.64 -6.15 -11.90
C ARG A 101 -3.11 -5.09 -12.87
N GLU A 102 -2.86 -5.32 -14.15
CA GLU A 102 -3.55 -4.55 -15.19
C GLU A 102 -5.01 -4.96 -15.19
N ARG A 103 -5.90 -3.97 -15.08
CA ARG A 103 -7.34 -4.21 -14.98
C ARG A 103 -7.91 -4.87 -16.23
N GLU A 104 -7.43 -4.47 -17.40
CA GLU A 104 -7.97 -4.94 -18.69
C GLU A 104 -7.73 -6.43 -18.94
N ASN A 105 -6.53 -6.92 -18.67
CA ASN A 105 -6.13 -8.29 -19.01
C ASN A 105 -5.77 -9.16 -17.81
N GLY A 106 -5.79 -8.59 -16.61
CA GLY A 106 -5.43 -9.30 -15.38
C GLY A 106 -3.95 -9.61 -15.22
N ARG A 107 -3.08 -9.05 -16.07
CA ARG A 107 -1.63 -9.29 -16.02
C ARG A 107 -1.05 -8.82 -14.69
N LEU A 108 -0.31 -9.72 -14.02
CA LEU A 108 0.33 -9.40 -12.76
C LEU A 108 1.54 -8.48 -12.99
N ILE A 109 1.48 -7.28 -12.42
CA ILE A 109 2.56 -6.29 -12.49
C ILE A 109 3.48 -6.41 -11.29
N GLY A 110 2.92 -6.69 -10.13
CA GLY A 110 3.71 -6.87 -8.92
C GLY A 110 2.90 -7.44 -7.78
N LYS A 111 3.63 -7.81 -6.71
CA LYS A 111 3.04 -8.33 -5.48
C LYS A 111 3.96 -8.07 -4.31
N GLY A 112 3.43 -8.15 -3.12
CA GLY A 112 4.21 -7.96 -1.91
C GLY A 112 3.37 -8.05 -0.66
N GLU A 113 3.97 -7.63 0.44
CA GLU A 113 3.33 -7.58 1.74
C GLU A 113 3.58 -6.23 2.40
N VAL A 114 2.59 -5.76 3.14
CA VAL A 114 2.69 -4.54 3.94
C VAL A 114 2.32 -4.88 5.37
N LYS A 115 3.18 -4.50 6.31
CA LYS A 115 2.93 -4.60 7.74
C LYS A 115 2.63 -3.22 8.28
N GLN A 116 1.53 -3.09 8.97
CA GLN A 116 1.12 -1.85 9.64
C GLN A 116 0.99 -2.10 11.13
N VAL A 117 1.27 -1.06 11.90
CA VAL A 117 1.06 -1.04 13.36
C VAL A 117 0.13 0.12 13.67
N VAL A 118 -0.92 -0.14 14.43
CA VAL A 118 -1.87 0.88 14.85
C VAL A 118 -1.52 1.32 16.27
N LEU A 119 -1.36 2.61 16.47
CA LEU A 119 -1.03 3.21 17.77
C LEU A 119 -1.92 4.43 18.02
N PRO A 120 -2.12 4.78 19.31
CA PRO A 120 -2.71 6.07 19.63
C PRO A 120 -1.85 7.20 19.06
N LYS A 121 -2.49 8.22 18.49
CA LYS A 121 -1.79 9.40 17.94
C LYS A 121 -0.83 10.03 18.93
N GLU A 122 -1.19 10.05 20.21
CA GLU A 122 -0.34 10.56 21.28
C GLU A 122 0.99 9.80 21.36
N LYS A 123 0.95 8.48 21.26
CA LYS A 123 2.16 7.63 21.24
C LYS A 123 3.05 7.91 20.05
N ILE A 124 2.44 8.11 18.90
CA ILE A 124 3.17 8.43 17.67
C ILE A 124 3.87 9.79 17.83
N ASN A 125 3.15 10.76 18.35
CA ASN A 125 3.69 12.11 18.59
C ASN A 125 4.85 12.09 19.59
N GLU A 126 4.76 11.28 20.65
CA GLU A 126 5.85 11.10 21.61
C GLU A 126 7.11 10.57 20.92
N ARG A 127 6.97 9.55 20.09
CA ARG A 127 8.09 8.97 19.35
C ARG A 127 8.72 9.96 18.35
N ILE A 128 7.89 10.77 17.71
CA ILE A 128 8.38 11.83 16.81
C ILE A 128 9.22 12.85 17.59
N LYS A 129 8.79 13.24 18.78
CA LYS A 129 9.52 14.19 19.64
C LYS A 129 10.86 13.64 20.12
N GLU A 130 10.96 12.33 20.30
CA GLU A 130 12.18 11.64 20.74
C GLU A 130 13.19 11.40 19.62
N SER A 131 12.76 11.56 18.37
CA SER A 131 13.61 11.31 17.20
C SER A 131 14.65 12.39 16.93
#